data_3061a0ad25833b44bc3789267083e2c3
#
_entry.id   3061a0ad25833b44bc3789267083e2c3
#
_cell.length_a   1.000
_cell.length_b   1.000
_cell.length_c   1.000
_cell.angle_alpha   90.00
_cell.angle_beta   90.00
_cell.angle_gamma   90.00
#
_symmetry.space_group_name_H-M   'P 1'
#
loop_
_entity.id
_entity.type
_entity.pdbx_description
1 polymer ?
#
loop_
_entity_poly.entity_id
_entity_poly.type
_entity_poly.pdbx_seq_one_letter_code
_entity_poly.pdbx_strand_id
1 'polypeptide(L)'
;MLVLLTIFNMRHCFFIFGFLFVFSAFLYGQDNILISSKQISNSIEKTNEILRRNETYTSVDFVDINLDKILEYEDFSLQLGERKIPIKKERIDIRGINNYVFVGGNNERCHVLISVLENDIQGVIETEEEVFTIETVGKQQYALITVDYSLLREACDDLHEGNNRSSFDDVNSQNPDSVIESGDGITFSPILRNAAYDCKVRVLVLYTQNAQTSPSVSNIKNTILTAVALTNQSFVNSQINFQIELVYAGQTNYTESVFLIDLSRFRDPDDGYMDEVHTLRNKYSADVCVLLINDSLSCGMATGIGVTGDNAFCVVSTCGTCATTNYSFGHEIGHLLGCRHDPFVDSTTTPFAYGHGYVHPSKTWRTIMAYGNACGSCPRLLYWSNPNVIYNGSPMGTTATHDNTRVWNERTNTVMAFRQPDNDVMFTSSDMPNTQYADVIAKQKITTSGTVNVNSGNTLSMRARNSIVLQPGFSIQAGAEFSAGIEDIDDCEECAANVSIETVQDVPEEYDEIAVQIENKSDFSYRVFPDSSNKLINITYSLITEMPLSIELVDFFGQKLKTILHKQNQQAGNYTLQIPISDFSTGTYFLTISSSNQTRTEKIIINK
;
A
#
# COMPACT_ATOMS: atom_id res chain seq x y z
N MET A 1 -75.74 13.57 3.83
CA MET A 1 -75.03 12.37 4.30
C MET A 1 -73.88 11.94 3.37
N LEU A 2 -73.44 12.86 2.49
CA LEU A 2 -72.35 12.54 1.53
C LEU A 2 -71.11 13.44 1.73
N VAL A 3 -71.12 14.34 2.70
CA VAL A 3 -70.00 15.28 2.97
C VAL A 3 -69.14 14.87 4.17
N LEU A 4 -69.62 13.89 5.00
CA LEU A 4 -68.88 13.43 6.18
C LEU A 4 -67.89 12.24 5.90
N LEU A 5 -67.96 11.60 4.73
CA LEU A 5 -67.04 10.51 4.43
C LEU A 5 -65.71 10.97 3.77
N THR A 6 -65.67 12.19 3.25
CA THR A 6 -64.45 12.71 2.56
C THR A 6 -63.46 13.36 3.51
N ILE A 7 -63.87 13.71 4.71
CA ILE A 7 -63.00 14.33 5.72
C ILE A 7 -62.20 13.28 6.52
N PHE A 8 -62.75 12.05 6.64
CA PHE A 8 -62.06 10.98 7.40
C PHE A 8 -60.91 10.31 6.62
N ASN A 9 -60.95 10.33 5.31
CA ASN A 9 -59.88 9.76 4.50
C ASN A 9 -58.67 10.67 4.34
N MET A 10 -58.82 12.00 4.46
CA MET A 10 -57.66 12.91 4.35
C MET A 10 -56.83 13.00 5.67
N ARG A 11 -57.41 12.69 6.81
CA ARG A 11 -56.67 12.66 8.08
C ARG A 11 -55.76 11.41 8.21
N HIS A 12 -56.11 10.28 7.61
CA HIS A 12 -55.30 9.08 7.65
C HIS A 12 -54.14 9.13 6.63
N CYS A 13 -54.29 9.81 5.50
CA CYS A 13 -53.18 10.01 4.57
C CYS A 13 -52.11 10.99 5.11
N PHE A 14 -52.50 12.01 5.85
CA PHE A 14 -51.53 12.91 6.46
C PHE A 14 -50.75 12.26 7.62
N PHE A 15 -51.35 11.31 8.35
CA PHE A 15 -50.62 10.55 9.39
C PHE A 15 -49.65 9.50 8.81
N ILE A 16 -49.98 8.89 7.69
CA ILE A 16 -49.08 7.91 7.03
C ILE A 16 -47.91 8.64 6.33
N PHE A 17 -48.16 9.79 5.71
CA PHE A 17 -47.09 10.61 5.14
C PHE A 17 -46.19 11.26 6.21
N GLY A 18 -46.74 11.71 7.34
CA GLY A 18 -45.97 12.23 8.46
C GLY A 18 -45.12 11.15 9.16
N PHE A 19 -45.61 9.90 9.23
CA PHE A 19 -44.85 8.79 9.80
C PHE A 19 -43.77 8.27 8.84
N LEU A 20 -44.00 8.29 7.54
CA LEU A 20 -42.98 7.96 6.54
C LEU A 20 -41.89 9.03 6.43
N PHE A 21 -42.24 10.31 6.62
CA PHE A 21 -41.24 11.39 6.67
C PHE A 21 -40.44 11.41 7.97
N VAL A 22 -41.04 11.05 9.11
CA VAL A 22 -40.32 10.93 10.39
C VAL A 22 -39.47 9.65 10.40
N PHE A 23 -39.90 8.55 9.75
CA PHE A 23 -39.09 7.34 9.64
C PHE A 23 -37.94 7.49 8.62
N SER A 24 -38.11 8.27 7.55
CA SER A 24 -37.01 8.58 6.63
C SER A 24 -36.00 9.58 7.21
N ALA A 25 -36.44 10.45 8.15
CA ALA A 25 -35.52 11.34 8.88
C ALA A 25 -34.76 10.62 10.01
N PHE A 26 -35.26 9.48 10.51
CA PHE A 26 -34.55 8.63 11.47
C PHE A 26 -33.62 7.59 10.83
N LEU A 27 -33.68 7.43 9.50
CA LEU A 27 -32.77 6.56 8.74
C LEU A 27 -31.60 7.31 8.07
N TYR A 28 -31.56 8.64 8.14
CA TYR A 28 -30.34 9.41 7.89
C TYR A 28 -29.46 9.29 9.13
N GLY A 29 -28.57 8.30 9.09
CA GLY A 29 -27.71 7.90 10.16
C GLY A 29 -26.91 9.07 10.74
N GLN A 30 -26.52 8.92 11.99
CA GLN A 30 -25.53 9.77 12.64
C GLN A 30 -24.39 10.01 11.66
N ASP A 31 -24.08 11.30 11.41
CA ASP A 31 -22.92 11.67 10.60
C ASP A 31 -21.67 11.03 11.19
N ASN A 32 -21.09 10.05 10.51
CA ASN A 32 -19.84 9.44 10.90
C ASN A 32 -18.71 10.42 10.55
N ILE A 33 -18.39 11.31 11.48
CA ILE A 33 -17.28 12.24 11.31
C ILE A 33 -15.99 11.47 11.58
N LEU A 34 -15.16 11.30 10.55
CA LEU A 34 -13.85 10.67 10.67
C LEU A 34 -12.84 11.61 11.30
N ILE A 35 -12.82 12.87 10.86
CA ILE A 35 -11.90 13.90 11.35
C ILE A 35 -12.71 15.14 11.71
N SER A 36 -12.48 15.69 12.90
CA SER A 36 -13.12 16.93 13.37
C SER A 36 -12.14 17.83 14.11
N SER A 37 -12.34 19.14 13.98
CA SER A 37 -11.51 20.13 14.70
C SER A 37 -11.64 19.98 16.22
N LYS A 38 -10.53 20.13 16.92
CA LYS A 38 -10.42 20.04 18.38
C LYS A 38 -9.75 21.28 18.97
N GLN A 39 -10.32 21.84 19.99
CA GLN A 39 -9.63 22.90 20.78
C GLN A 39 -8.76 22.26 21.86
N ILE A 40 -7.48 22.64 21.90
CA ILE A 40 -6.55 22.21 22.95
C ILE A 40 -5.97 23.44 23.70
N SER A 41 -5.69 23.25 24.99
CA SER A 41 -4.93 24.21 25.77
C SER A 41 -3.48 24.29 25.30
N ASN A 42 -2.89 25.47 25.25
CA ASN A 42 -1.54 25.77 24.74
C ASN A 42 -1.37 25.53 23.23
N SER A 43 -2.44 25.66 22.44
CA SER A 43 -2.41 25.47 21.00
C SER A 43 -1.38 26.35 20.28
N ILE A 44 -1.21 27.61 20.71
CA ILE A 44 -0.29 28.57 20.05
C ILE A 44 1.16 28.12 20.13
N GLU A 45 1.64 27.64 21.28
CA GLU A 45 3.03 27.19 21.45
C GLU A 45 3.28 25.94 20.61
N LYS A 46 2.39 24.96 20.66
CA LYS A 46 2.47 23.74 19.85
C LYS A 46 2.36 24.03 18.36
N THR A 47 1.47 24.91 17.94
CA THR A 47 1.36 25.35 16.54
C THR A 47 2.69 25.92 16.05
N ASN A 48 3.29 26.83 16.82
CA ASN A 48 4.58 27.43 16.47
C ASN A 48 5.71 26.40 16.44
N GLU A 49 5.68 25.40 17.32
CA GLU A 49 6.64 24.30 17.31
C GLU A 49 6.51 23.47 16.01
N ILE A 50 5.29 23.09 15.66
CA ILE A 50 5.02 22.28 14.45
C ILE A 50 5.41 23.07 13.19
N LEU A 51 4.98 24.32 13.05
CA LEU A 51 5.31 25.15 11.89
C LEU A 51 6.82 25.35 11.69
N ARG A 52 7.61 25.33 12.76
CA ARG A 52 9.08 25.42 12.65
C ARG A 52 9.75 24.14 12.18
N ARG A 53 9.06 23.00 12.20
CA ARG A 53 9.63 21.72 11.78
C ARG A 53 9.84 21.63 10.28
N ASN A 54 9.03 22.36 9.51
CA ASN A 54 9.05 22.33 8.06
C ASN A 54 8.59 23.66 7.47
N GLU A 55 9.35 24.21 6.54
CA GLU A 55 9.03 25.47 5.85
C GLU A 55 7.77 25.38 4.96
N THR A 56 7.38 24.18 4.55
CA THR A 56 6.16 23.95 3.75
C THR A 56 4.88 23.99 4.58
N TYR A 57 4.98 23.99 5.91
CA TYR A 57 3.81 24.02 6.80
C TYR A 57 3.28 25.44 6.97
N THR A 58 2.03 25.65 6.60
CA THR A 58 1.43 27.00 6.61
C THR A 58 0.38 27.19 7.69
N SER A 59 -0.32 26.14 8.07
CA SER A 59 -1.28 26.17 9.19
C SER A 59 -1.32 24.85 9.92
N VAL A 60 -1.79 24.87 11.16
CA VAL A 60 -1.96 23.68 12.00
C VAL A 60 -3.30 23.74 12.69
N ASP A 61 -4.14 22.76 12.46
CA ASP A 61 -5.38 22.51 13.16
C ASP A 61 -5.26 21.24 14.00
N PHE A 62 -5.59 21.33 15.29
CA PHE A 62 -5.66 20.11 16.09
C PHE A 62 -7.00 19.42 15.86
N VAL A 63 -6.95 18.09 15.71
CA VAL A 63 -8.11 17.30 15.31
C VAL A 63 -8.32 16.07 16.20
N ASP A 64 -9.57 15.64 16.31
CA ASP A 64 -9.95 14.31 16.77
C ASP A 64 -10.17 13.41 15.53
N ILE A 65 -9.71 12.16 15.62
CA ILE A 65 -9.87 11.16 14.57
C ILE A 65 -10.65 9.98 15.15
N ASN A 66 -11.76 9.66 14.52
CA ASN A 66 -12.63 8.57 14.95
C ASN A 66 -12.20 7.24 14.29
N LEU A 67 -11.21 6.59 14.88
CA LEU A 67 -10.68 5.32 14.39
C LEU A 67 -11.53 4.11 14.79
N ASP A 68 -12.26 4.19 15.91
CA ASP A 68 -13.00 3.06 16.49
C ASP A 68 -14.07 2.51 15.53
N LYS A 69 -14.61 3.37 14.68
CA LYS A 69 -15.68 3.03 13.75
C LYS A 69 -15.23 2.82 12.31
N ILE A 70 -13.93 2.93 12.04
CA ILE A 70 -13.41 2.88 10.67
C ILE A 70 -13.69 1.53 9.98
N LEU A 71 -13.76 0.45 10.74
CA LEU A 71 -14.09 -0.88 10.24
C LEU A 71 -15.59 -1.10 10.02
N GLU A 72 -16.44 -0.35 10.75
CA GLU A 72 -17.90 -0.56 10.77
C GLU A 72 -18.62 0.19 9.66
N TYR A 73 -18.13 1.37 9.26
CA TYR A 73 -18.84 2.27 8.34
C TYR A 73 -18.16 2.31 6.98
N GLU A 74 -18.97 2.54 5.94
CA GLU A 74 -18.50 2.76 4.56
C GLU A 74 -18.43 4.25 4.22
N ASP A 75 -19.31 5.07 4.82
CA ASP A 75 -19.42 6.49 4.55
C ASP A 75 -19.01 7.32 5.77
N PHE A 76 -18.17 8.31 5.54
CA PHE A 76 -17.63 9.23 6.55
C PHE A 76 -17.74 10.68 6.11
N SER A 77 -17.43 11.60 7.01
CA SER A 77 -17.26 13.03 6.70
C SER A 77 -15.97 13.54 7.34
N LEU A 78 -15.28 14.41 6.61
CA LEU A 78 -14.22 15.25 7.15
C LEU A 78 -14.84 16.59 7.53
N GLN A 79 -14.63 17.03 8.76
CA GLN A 79 -15.00 18.36 9.20
C GLN A 79 -13.74 19.23 9.27
N LEU A 80 -13.46 19.99 8.21
CA LEU A 80 -12.30 20.86 8.06
C LEU A 80 -12.77 22.32 8.26
N GLY A 81 -12.65 22.83 9.49
CA GLY A 81 -13.26 24.10 9.88
C GLY A 81 -14.78 24.08 9.71
N GLU A 82 -15.34 24.99 8.90
CA GLU A 82 -16.77 25.02 8.58
C GLU A 82 -17.16 24.09 7.40
N ARG A 83 -16.18 23.59 6.66
CA ARG A 83 -16.42 22.70 5.50
C ARG A 83 -16.65 21.27 5.97
N LYS A 84 -17.68 20.63 5.43
CA LYS A 84 -17.96 19.21 5.61
C LYS A 84 -17.82 18.52 4.28
N ILE A 85 -16.82 17.62 4.17
CA ILE A 85 -16.49 16.89 2.95
C ILE A 85 -16.89 15.43 3.15
N PRO A 86 -17.88 14.92 2.38
CA PRO A 86 -18.21 13.51 2.43
C PRO A 86 -17.08 12.69 1.80
N ILE A 87 -16.72 11.58 2.42
CA ILE A 87 -15.79 10.58 1.89
C ILE A 87 -16.38 9.19 2.02
N LYS A 88 -16.04 8.33 1.09
CA LYS A 88 -16.37 6.91 1.11
C LYS A 88 -15.11 6.10 1.36
N LYS A 89 -15.21 5.08 2.19
CA LYS A 89 -14.14 4.10 2.36
C LYS A 89 -13.95 3.33 1.05
N GLU A 90 -12.73 3.34 0.55
CA GLU A 90 -12.33 2.58 -0.63
C GLU A 90 -11.68 1.26 -0.24
N ARG A 91 -10.77 1.32 0.75
CA ARG A 91 -10.00 0.17 1.19
C ARG A 91 -9.49 0.33 2.62
N ILE A 92 -9.33 -0.80 3.31
CA ILE A 92 -8.51 -0.90 4.52
C ILE A 92 -7.54 -2.04 4.35
N ASP A 93 -6.26 -1.74 4.45
CA ASP A 93 -5.19 -2.72 4.42
C ASP A 93 -4.77 -3.04 5.86
N ILE A 94 -5.27 -4.14 6.41
CA ILE A 94 -4.97 -4.56 7.79
C ILE A 94 -3.63 -5.30 7.79
N ARG A 95 -2.69 -4.83 8.61
CA ARG A 95 -1.34 -5.40 8.76
C ARG A 95 -1.10 -6.04 10.12
N GLY A 96 -1.95 -5.75 11.10
CA GLY A 96 -1.84 -6.26 12.47
C GLY A 96 -2.90 -5.65 13.38
N ILE A 97 -2.79 -5.89 14.69
CA ILE A 97 -3.66 -5.26 15.68
C ILE A 97 -3.28 -3.78 15.78
N ASN A 98 -4.25 -2.87 15.54
CA ASN A 98 -3.99 -1.42 15.49
C ASN A 98 -2.88 -1.04 14.50
N ASN A 99 -2.69 -1.82 13.45
CA ASN A 99 -1.75 -1.57 12.36
C ASN A 99 -2.48 -1.75 11.04
N TYR A 100 -2.90 -0.65 10.44
CA TYR A 100 -3.66 -0.66 9.18
C TYR A 100 -3.50 0.66 8.42
N VAL A 101 -3.84 0.61 7.13
CA VAL A 101 -3.96 1.79 6.29
C VAL A 101 -5.41 1.93 5.86
N PHE A 102 -6.00 3.08 6.16
CA PHE A 102 -7.30 3.49 5.63
C PHE A 102 -7.09 4.30 4.36
N VAL A 103 -7.84 3.96 3.33
CA VAL A 103 -7.94 4.73 2.08
C VAL A 103 -9.40 5.05 1.84
N GLY A 104 -9.67 6.30 1.55
CA GLY A 104 -11.00 6.78 1.21
C GLY A 104 -10.96 8.00 0.30
N GLY A 105 -12.10 8.33 -0.26
CA GLY A 105 -12.20 9.46 -1.16
C GLY A 105 -13.63 9.78 -1.56
N ASN A 106 -13.77 10.71 -2.49
CA ASN A 106 -15.04 11.02 -3.12
C ASN A 106 -14.85 11.31 -4.61
N ASN A 107 -15.96 11.36 -5.33
CA ASN A 107 -15.97 11.70 -6.75
C ASN A 107 -15.61 13.18 -7.01
N GLU A 108 -15.51 14.00 -5.96
CA GLU A 108 -15.26 15.43 -5.98
C GLU A 108 -13.80 15.78 -5.66
N ARG A 109 -12.86 14.83 -5.86
CA ARG A 109 -11.41 15.05 -5.74
C ARG A 109 -10.88 15.19 -4.30
N CYS A 110 -11.50 14.51 -3.37
CA CYS A 110 -10.91 14.34 -2.05
C CYS A 110 -10.33 12.92 -1.94
N HIS A 111 -9.05 12.81 -1.63
CA HIS A 111 -8.37 11.55 -1.34
C HIS A 111 -7.83 11.58 0.08
N VAL A 112 -8.00 10.50 0.79
CA VAL A 112 -7.56 10.34 2.18
C VAL A 112 -6.79 9.05 2.29
N LEU A 113 -5.56 9.13 2.78
CA LEU A 113 -4.78 7.96 3.19
C LEU A 113 -4.30 8.20 4.62
N ILE A 114 -4.66 7.30 5.52
CA ILE A 114 -4.26 7.36 6.93
C ILE A 114 -3.63 6.02 7.30
N SER A 115 -2.35 6.05 7.67
CA SER A 115 -1.62 4.93 8.25
C SER A 115 -1.72 5.02 9.77
N VAL A 116 -2.18 3.95 10.38
CA VAL A 116 -2.32 3.80 11.83
C VAL A 116 -1.38 2.71 12.29
N LEU A 117 -0.51 3.04 13.24
CA LEU A 117 0.37 2.10 13.91
C LEU A 117 0.25 2.30 15.42
N GLU A 118 -0.48 1.40 16.11
CA GLU A 118 -0.82 1.53 17.52
C GLU A 118 -1.57 2.85 17.83
N ASN A 119 -0.87 3.82 18.42
CA ASN A 119 -1.41 5.16 18.74
C ASN A 119 -0.78 6.25 17.86
N ASP A 120 0.09 5.88 16.93
CA ASP A 120 0.69 6.80 16.00
C ASP A 120 -0.09 6.81 14.69
N ILE A 121 -0.43 8.01 14.23
CA ILE A 121 -1.17 8.24 12.99
C ILE A 121 -0.33 9.13 12.11
N GLN A 122 -0.21 8.74 10.86
CA GLN A 122 0.36 9.55 9.81
C GLN A 122 -0.48 9.41 8.54
N GLY A 123 -0.65 10.48 7.78
CA GLY A 123 -1.48 10.41 6.59
C GLY A 123 -1.47 11.66 5.76
N VAL A 124 -2.18 11.58 4.64
CA VAL A 124 -2.34 12.66 3.67
C VAL A 124 -3.81 12.80 3.32
N ILE A 125 -4.27 14.03 3.27
CA ILE A 125 -5.57 14.39 2.72
C ILE A 125 -5.32 15.37 1.58
N GLU A 126 -5.72 15.00 0.39
CA GLU A 126 -5.74 15.86 -0.79
C GLU A 126 -7.17 16.30 -1.05
N THR A 127 -7.40 17.59 -1.18
CA THR A 127 -8.66 18.17 -1.63
C THR A 127 -8.41 18.93 -2.93
N GLU A 128 -9.47 19.43 -3.57
CA GLU A 128 -9.32 20.25 -4.79
C GLU A 128 -8.47 21.51 -4.56
N GLU A 129 -8.48 22.06 -3.34
CA GLU A 129 -7.88 23.36 -3.03
C GLU A 129 -6.58 23.24 -2.22
N GLU A 130 -6.47 22.21 -1.36
CA GLU A 130 -5.42 22.13 -0.36
C GLU A 130 -4.96 20.69 -0.14
N VAL A 131 -3.72 20.54 0.27
CA VAL A 131 -3.17 19.29 0.78
C VAL A 131 -2.83 19.43 2.24
N PHE A 132 -3.19 18.40 2.98
CA PHE A 132 -2.91 18.30 4.40
C PHE A 132 -2.06 17.06 4.68
N THR A 133 -1.14 17.17 5.61
CA THR A 133 -0.58 16.01 6.30
C THR A 133 -1.23 15.87 7.66
N ILE A 134 -1.46 14.63 8.09
CA ILE A 134 -1.90 14.31 9.45
C ILE A 134 -0.75 13.65 10.18
N GLU A 135 -0.47 14.09 11.39
CA GLU A 135 0.54 13.47 12.23
C GLU A 135 0.14 13.45 13.71
N THR A 136 0.69 12.49 14.44
CA THR A 136 0.64 12.45 15.89
C THR A 136 1.63 13.45 16.47
N VAL A 137 1.13 14.36 17.30
CA VAL A 137 1.94 15.43 17.93
C VAL A 137 1.99 15.33 19.46
N GLY A 138 1.52 14.24 20.00
CA GLY A 138 1.49 13.95 21.42
C GLY A 138 0.61 12.74 21.72
N LYS A 139 0.54 12.33 22.98
CA LYS A 139 -0.27 11.19 23.38
C LYS A 139 -1.76 11.44 23.04
N GLN A 140 -2.29 10.71 22.05
CA GLN A 140 -3.66 10.87 21.53
C GLN A 140 -3.98 12.32 21.09
N GLN A 141 -3.00 13.01 20.56
CA GLN A 141 -3.15 14.34 19.99
C GLN A 141 -2.68 14.31 18.55
N TYR A 142 -3.54 14.76 17.66
CA TYR A 142 -3.31 14.73 16.22
C TYR A 142 -3.37 16.16 15.68
N ALA A 143 -2.52 16.45 14.72
CA ALA A 143 -2.52 17.69 13.98
C ALA A 143 -2.84 17.43 12.51
N LEU A 144 -3.70 18.27 11.96
CA LEU A 144 -3.93 18.42 10.53
C LEU A 144 -3.15 19.67 10.11
N ILE A 145 -2.18 19.50 9.24
CA ILE A 145 -1.21 20.53 8.86
C ILE A 145 -1.39 20.82 7.38
N THR A 146 -1.67 22.07 7.02
CA THR A 146 -1.74 22.50 5.63
C THR A 146 -0.34 22.60 5.04
N VAL A 147 -0.15 22.00 3.87
CA VAL A 147 1.12 21.97 3.14
C VAL A 147 1.03 22.89 1.92
N ASP A 148 1.95 23.84 1.81
CA ASP A 148 2.08 24.68 0.62
C ASP A 148 2.93 23.99 -0.44
N TYR A 149 2.31 23.60 -1.53
CA TYR A 149 2.99 22.94 -2.65
C TYR A 149 4.10 23.79 -3.29
N SER A 150 3.97 25.11 -3.25
CA SER A 150 4.97 26.00 -3.86
C SER A 150 6.31 25.96 -3.12
N LEU A 151 6.29 25.50 -1.87
CA LEU A 151 7.45 25.35 -1.00
C LEU A 151 7.95 23.90 -0.93
N LEU A 152 7.25 22.94 -1.56
CA LEU A 152 7.73 21.56 -1.63
C LEU A 152 9.02 21.50 -2.43
N ARG A 153 10.01 20.83 -1.86
CA ARG A 153 11.28 20.58 -2.54
C ARG A 153 11.07 19.62 -3.70
N GLU A 154 11.89 19.77 -4.72
CA GLU A 154 11.90 18.79 -5.79
C GLU A 154 12.38 17.43 -5.28
N ALA A 155 11.92 16.36 -5.94
CA ALA A 155 12.17 15.01 -5.46
C ALA A 155 13.64 14.61 -5.54
N CYS A 156 14.33 15.01 -6.61
CA CYS A 156 15.73 14.72 -6.85
C CYS A 156 16.60 15.97 -6.84
N ASP A 157 17.86 15.82 -6.52
CA ASP A 157 18.87 16.84 -6.77
C ASP A 157 19.17 16.91 -8.28
N ASP A 158 19.42 18.13 -8.82
CA ASP A 158 19.73 18.40 -10.25
C ASP A 158 21.03 17.74 -10.74
N LEU A 159 21.61 16.82 -10.00
CA LEU A 159 22.86 16.14 -10.34
C LEU A 159 22.75 15.22 -11.58
N HIS A 160 21.54 15.00 -12.08
CA HIS A 160 21.33 14.33 -13.37
C HIS A 160 21.37 15.27 -14.57
N GLU A 161 21.47 16.61 -14.35
CA GLU A 161 21.65 17.58 -15.40
C GLU A 161 23.13 17.80 -15.73
N GLY A 162 23.50 17.44 -16.93
CA GLY A 162 24.70 18.01 -17.58
C GLY A 162 25.86 17.07 -17.79
N ASN A 163 26.13 16.88 -19.04
CA ASN A 163 27.40 16.52 -19.66
C ASN A 163 28.62 17.04 -18.87
N ASN A 164 29.15 16.25 -17.97
CA ASN A 164 30.53 16.24 -17.46
C ASN A 164 30.59 15.71 -16.01
N ARG A 165 30.00 14.55 -15.73
CA ARG A 165 30.53 13.73 -14.64
C ARG A 165 30.84 12.36 -15.20
N SER A 166 32.08 11.94 -14.94
CA SER A 166 32.54 10.60 -15.20
C SER A 166 31.43 9.63 -14.78
N SER A 167 30.80 9.03 -15.77
CA SER A 167 29.94 7.88 -15.63
C SER A 167 30.50 6.98 -14.55
N PHE A 168 29.71 6.66 -13.52
CA PHE A 168 29.90 5.38 -12.87
C PHE A 168 29.77 4.37 -14.01
N ASP A 169 30.86 3.79 -14.37
CA ASP A 169 31.09 3.05 -15.59
C ASP A 169 29.84 2.37 -16.13
N ASP A 170 29.40 2.80 -17.31
CA ASP A 170 28.68 1.99 -18.29
C ASP A 170 29.56 0.80 -18.69
N VAL A 171 29.75 -0.13 -17.77
CA VAL A 171 30.39 -1.39 -18.04
C VAL A 171 29.30 -2.39 -18.39
N ASN A 172 29.11 -2.55 -19.69
CA ASN A 172 28.36 -3.61 -20.35
C ASN A 172 26.83 -3.57 -20.26
N SER A 173 26.20 -2.65 -20.96
CA SER A 173 24.94 -2.94 -21.61
C SER A 173 25.24 -3.73 -22.90
N GLN A 174 25.34 -5.03 -22.82
CA GLN A 174 25.11 -5.86 -24.01
C GLN A 174 23.63 -5.86 -24.30
N ASN A 175 23.30 -5.11 -25.33
CA ASN A 175 22.02 -5.04 -26.00
C ASN A 175 21.54 -6.43 -26.38
N PRO A 176 20.35 -6.88 -26.01
CA PRO A 176 19.67 -7.89 -26.77
C PRO A 176 18.86 -7.19 -27.85
N ASP A 177 19.46 -7.11 -29.04
CA ASP A 177 18.74 -6.76 -30.26
C ASP A 177 17.54 -7.69 -30.46
N SER A 178 16.35 -7.13 -30.35
CA SER A 178 15.21 -7.53 -31.17
C SER A 178 14.29 -6.33 -31.37
N VAL A 179 14.55 -5.62 -32.45
CA VAL A 179 13.64 -4.66 -33.07
C VAL A 179 12.39 -5.43 -33.52
N ILE A 180 11.24 -5.14 -32.93
CA ILE A 180 9.95 -5.49 -33.52
C ILE A 180 9.34 -4.21 -34.05
N GLU A 181 9.24 -4.14 -35.36
CA GLU A 181 8.59 -3.04 -36.09
C GLU A 181 7.11 -2.94 -35.73
N SER A 182 6.64 -1.70 -35.67
CA SER A 182 5.27 -1.27 -35.40
C SER A 182 4.30 -1.79 -36.45
N GLY A 183 3.35 -2.59 -36.03
CA GLY A 183 2.13 -2.92 -36.76
C GLY A 183 0.89 -2.36 -36.06
N ASP A 184 -0.02 -1.88 -36.86
CA ASP A 184 -1.21 -1.07 -36.55
C ASP A 184 -2.13 -1.53 -35.40
N GLY A 185 -2.55 -0.55 -34.63
CA GLY A 185 -3.86 -0.42 -34.00
C GLY A 185 -4.43 -1.59 -33.18
N ILE A 186 -4.09 -1.71 -31.89
CA ILE A 186 -4.79 -2.60 -30.95
C ILE A 186 -5.56 -1.73 -29.95
N THR A 187 -6.90 -1.81 -30.02
CA THR A 187 -7.81 -1.26 -29.01
C THR A 187 -7.85 -2.19 -27.80
N PHE A 188 -7.30 -1.73 -26.67
CA PHE A 188 -7.40 -2.46 -25.39
C PHE A 188 -8.76 -2.16 -24.74
N SER A 189 -9.58 -3.20 -24.57
CA SER A 189 -10.68 -3.17 -23.60
C SER A 189 -10.12 -3.40 -22.19
N PRO A 190 -10.56 -2.64 -21.16
CA PRO A 190 -10.11 -2.86 -19.81
C PRO A 190 -10.64 -4.18 -19.30
N ILE A 191 -9.77 -5.18 -19.16
CA ILE A 191 -10.08 -6.39 -18.42
C ILE A 191 -9.97 -6.05 -16.93
N LEU A 192 -11.11 -5.88 -16.28
CA LEU A 192 -11.23 -5.85 -14.82
C LEU A 192 -10.79 -7.22 -14.27
N ARG A 193 -9.52 -7.37 -13.97
CA ARG A 193 -9.03 -8.50 -13.17
C ARG A 193 -9.09 -8.12 -11.70
N ASN A 194 -10.11 -8.62 -10.99
CA ASN A 194 -10.06 -8.85 -9.55
C ASN A 194 -9.23 -10.12 -9.26
N ALA A 195 -8.00 -10.17 -9.72
CA ALA A 195 -7.03 -11.13 -9.26
C ALA A 195 -6.20 -10.46 -8.15
N ALA A 196 -6.06 -11.10 -7.02
CA ALA A 196 -5.07 -10.72 -6.02
C ALA A 196 -3.74 -10.53 -6.74
N TYR A 197 -3.11 -9.35 -6.55
CA TYR A 197 -1.83 -9.05 -7.17
C TYR A 197 -0.75 -9.85 -6.45
N ASP A 198 -0.39 -11.01 -6.98
CA ASP A 198 0.59 -11.91 -6.36
C ASP A 198 2.04 -11.48 -6.65
N CYS A 199 2.26 -10.64 -7.67
CA CYS A 199 3.57 -10.14 -8.05
C CYS A 199 3.85 -8.78 -7.41
N LYS A 200 4.94 -8.68 -6.62
CA LYS A 200 5.31 -7.48 -5.88
C LYS A 200 6.81 -7.21 -6.02
N VAL A 201 7.17 -5.95 -6.17
CA VAL A 201 8.57 -5.50 -6.01
C VAL A 201 8.88 -5.40 -4.53
N ARG A 202 9.82 -6.20 -4.05
CA ARG A 202 10.19 -6.26 -2.63
C ARG A 202 11.20 -5.18 -2.28
N VAL A 203 10.86 -4.40 -1.27
CA VAL A 203 11.64 -3.22 -0.85
C VAL A 203 12.21 -3.44 0.54
N LEU A 204 13.51 -3.25 0.66
CA LEU A 204 14.24 -3.17 1.93
C LEU A 204 14.50 -1.70 2.24
N VAL A 205 14.24 -1.29 3.49
CA VAL A 205 14.49 0.07 3.96
C VAL A 205 15.47 0.05 5.12
N LEU A 206 16.61 0.71 4.97
CA LEU A 206 17.46 1.11 6.09
C LEU A 206 17.21 2.58 6.43
N TYR A 207 17.40 2.94 7.68
CA TYR A 207 17.33 4.33 8.11
C TYR A 207 18.44 4.64 9.12
N THR A 208 18.90 5.87 9.11
CA THR A 208 19.91 6.37 10.04
C THR A 208 19.29 6.83 11.35
N GLN A 209 20.12 7.07 12.36
CA GLN A 209 19.68 7.71 13.61
C GLN A 209 19.10 9.10 13.35
N ASN A 210 19.71 9.90 12.44
CA ASN A 210 19.23 11.23 12.12
C ASN A 210 17.87 11.19 11.42
N ALA A 211 17.65 10.24 10.50
CA ALA A 211 16.33 10.02 9.88
C ALA A 211 15.26 9.72 10.93
N GLN A 212 15.57 8.84 11.89
CA GLN A 212 14.64 8.47 12.97
C GLN A 212 14.29 9.63 13.90
N THR A 213 15.25 10.52 14.16
CA THR A 213 15.08 11.68 15.07
C THR A 213 14.77 12.98 14.35
N SER A 214 14.50 12.91 13.04
CA SER A 214 14.05 14.07 12.26
C SER A 214 12.82 14.71 12.90
N PRO A 215 12.74 16.03 13.01
CA PRO A 215 11.59 16.73 13.57
C PRO A 215 10.27 16.41 12.86
N SER A 216 10.34 15.98 11.60
CA SER A 216 9.17 15.62 10.78
C SER A 216 8.75 14.14 10.94
N VAL A 217 9.41 13.38 11.80
CA VAL A 217 9.16 11.95 12.02
C VAL A 217 8.67 11.74 13.45
N SER A 218 7.41 11.39 13.62
CA SER A 218 6.86 10.97 14.91
C SER A 218 7.22 9.53 15.23
N ASN A 219 7.17 8.66 14.22
CA ASN A 219 7.52 7.25 14.27
C ASN A 219 8.06 6.80 12.91
N ILE A 220 9.34 6.44 12.86
CA ILE A 220 10.01 6.09 11.59
C ILE A 220 9.37 4.86 10.92
N LYS A 221 8.92 3.86 11.68
CA LYS A 221 8.23 2.69 11.15
C LYS A 221 6.93 3.11 10.46
N ASN A 222 6.14 3.99 11.09
CA ASN A 222 4.90 4.48 10.49
C ASN A 222 5.18 5.35 9.25
N THR A 223 6.24 6.16 9.26
CA THR A 223 6.67 6.93 8.08
C THR A 223 7.00 6.01 6.90
N ILE A 224 7.74 4.92 7.12
CA ILE A 224 8.04 3.92 6.09
C ILE A 224 6.76 3.26 5.57
N LEU A 225 5.88 2.82 6.47
CA LEU A 225 4.61 2.18 6.10
C LEU A 225 3.70 3.13 5.31
N THR A 226 3.68 4.42 5.68
CA THR A 226 2.94 5.46 4.95
C THR A 226 3.52 5.69 3.56
N ALA A 227 4.85 5.78 3.41
CA ALA A 227 5.50 5.96 2.12
C ALA A 227 5.22 4.79 1.15
N VAL A 228 5.28 3.55 1.66
CA VAL A 228 4.90 2.34 0.90
C VAL A 228 3.42 2.38 0.51
N ALA A 229 2.54 2.78 1.43
CA ALA A 229 1.11 2.86 1.16
C ALA A 229 0.76 3.93 0.11
N LEU A 230 1.38 5.12 0.19
CA LEU A 230 1.22 6.19 -0.79
C LEU A 230 1.70 5.74 -2.17
N THR A 231 2.86 5.06 -2.24
CA THR A 231 3.36 4.52 -3.50
C THR A 231 2.36 3.52 -4.10
N ASN A 232 1.85 2.58 -3.30
CA ASN A 232 0.84 1.63 -3.77
C ASN A 232 -0.48 2.30 -4.15
N GLN A 233 -0.88 3.36 -3.44
CA GLN A 233 -2.08 4.12 -3.82
C GLN A 233 -1.87 4.86 -5.15
N SER A 234 -0.67 5.42 -5.40
CA SER A 234 -0.35 6.03 -6.69
C SER A 234 -0.46 5.04 -7.85
N PHE A 235 -0.14 3.76 -7.61
CA PHE A 235 -0.31 2.70 -8.60
C PHE A 235 -1.79 2.44 -8.91
N VAL A 236 -2.64 2.35 -7.87
CA VAL A 236 -4.09 2.21 -8.05
C VAL A 236 -4.64 3.39 -8.85
N ASN A 237 -4.29 4.63 -8.46
CA ASN A 237 -4.73 5.85 -9.13
C ASN A 237 -4.34 5.87 -10.61
N SER A 238 -3.16 5.34 -10.92
CA SER A 238 -2.57 5.36 -12.27
C SER A 238 -2.81 4.07 -13.07
N GLN A 239 -3.58 3.12 -12.54
CA GLN A 239 -3.86 1.82 -13.20
C GLN A 239 -2.58 1.00 -13.45
N ILE A 240 -1.61 1.09 -12.55
CA ILE A 240 -0.45 0.20 -12.51
C ILE A 240 -0.85 -1.10 -11.79
N ASN A 241 -0.60 -2.24 -12.41
CA ASN A 241 -1.11 -3.55 -11.96
C ASN A 241 -0.19 -4.26 -10.96
N PHE A 242 0.64 -3.55 -10.24
CA PHE A 242 1.62 -4.09 -9.30
C PHE A 242 1.52 -3.40 -7.96
N GLN A 243 2.26 -3.93 -7.01
CA GLN A 243 2.49 -3.30 -5.71
C GLN A 243 3.97 -3.41 -5.33
N ILE A 244 4.43 -2.49 -4.50
CA ILE A 244 5.65 -2.68 -3.75
C ILE A 244 5.31 -3.31 -2.40
N GLU A 245 6.19 -4.15 -1.88
CA GLU A 245 6.05 -4.81 -0.59
C GLU A 245 7.25 -4.53 0.29
N LEU A 246 7.03 -4.01 1.49
CA LEU A 246 8.10 -3.86 2.46
C LEU A 246 8.47 -5.23 3.03
N VAL A 247 9.72 -5.66 2.82
CA VAL A 247 10.20 -6.95 3.38
C VAL A 247 11.13 -6.77 4.57
N TYR A 248 11.76 -5.60 4.69
CA TYR A 248 12.61 -5.29 5.84
C TYR A 248 12.65 -3.79 6.12
N ALA A 249 12.60 -3.41 7.38
CA ALA A 249 12.93 -2.07 7.84
C ALA A 249 13.77 -2.14 9.13
N GLY A 250 14.94 -1.50 9.12
CA GLY A 250 15.85 -1.51 10.26
C GLY A 250 16.77 -0.31 10.30
N GLN A 251 17.30 -0.03 11.50
CA GLN A 251 18.28 1.02 11.70
C GLN A 251 19.68 0.55 11.29
N THR A 252 20.41 1.38 10.54
CA THR A 252 21.84 1.19 10.28
C THR A 252 22.69 2.09 11.17
N ASN A 253 23.88 1.63 11.53
CA ASN A 253 24.85 2.42 12.27
C ASN A 253 25.74 3.21 11.30
N TYR A 254 25.14 4.20 10.66
CA TYR A 254 25.79 5.05 9.67
C TYR A 254 25.65 6.52 10.03
N THR A 255 26.74 7.28 9.87
CA THR A 255 26.75 8.74 9.99
C THR A 255 26.63 9.34 8.60
N GLU A 256 25.55 10.08 8.39
CA GLU A 256 25.21 10.73 7.11
C GLU A 256 26.31 11.70 6.64
N SER A 257 26.44 11.81 5.34
CA SER A 257 27.30 12.74 4.64
C SER A 257 26.46 13.62 3.70
N VAL A 258 26.78 13.67 2.43
CA VAL A 258 25.94 14.28 1.39
C VAL A 258 25.32 13.18 0.54
N PHE A 259 24.16 13.41 -0.05
CA PHE A 259 23.38 12.42 -0.79
C PHE A 259 24.21 11.51 -1.70
N LEU A 260 25.09 12.08 -2.52
CA LEU A 260 25.91 11.31 -3.46
C LEU A 260 26.88 10.34 -2.76
N ILE A 261 27.45 10.74 -1.63
CA ILE A 261 28.36 9.90 -0.85
C ILE A 261 27.54 8.83 -0.11
N ASP A 262 26.41 9.21 0.48
CA ASP A 262 25.54 8.29 1.17
C ASP A 262 25.00 7.22 0.23
N LEU A 263 24.57 7.59 -0.97
CA LEU A 263 24.13 6.68 -2.01
C LEU A 263 25.25 5.74 -2.50
N SER A 264 26.47 6.29 -2.71
CA SER A 264 27.62 5.48 -3.12
C SER A 264 27.95 4.41 -2.09
N ARG A 265 28.03 4.80 -0.80
CA ARG A 265 28.32 3.91 0.32
C ARG A 265 27.20 2.89 0.58
N PHE A 266 25.95 3.29 0.37
CA PHE A 266 24.81 2.39 0.51
C PHE A 266 24.79 1.30 -0.57
N ARG A 267 25.28 1.62 -1.76
CA ARG A 267 25.34 0.69 -2.90
C ARG A 267 26.59 -0.19 -2.87
N ASP A 268 27.73 0.32 -2.40
CA ASP A 268 29.02 -0.38 -2.47
C ASP A 268 29.07 -1.51 -1.44
N PRO A 269 29.36 -2.78 -1.82
CA PRO A 269 29.26 -3.91 -0.91
C PRO A 269 30.46 -4.11 0.01
N ASP A 270 31.60 -3.46 -0.24
CA ASP A 270 32.88 -3.78 0.40
C ASP A 270 33.66 -2.52 0.84
N ASP A 271 33.00 -1.40 1.09
CA ASP A 271 33.65 -0.14 1.45
C ASP A 271 33.70 0.12 2.98
N GLY A 272 33.11 -0.78 3.76
CA GLY A 272 33.05 -0.70 5.22
C GLY A 272 31.93 0.18 5.75
N TYR A 273 30.98 0.61 4.91
CA TYR A 273 29.81 1.39 5.28
C TYR A 273 28.54 0.67 4.85
N MET A 274 27.68 0.32 5.80
CA MET A 274 26.39 -0.30 5.54
C MET A 274 26.45 -1.61 4.72
N ASP A 275 27.62 -2.30 4.68
CA ASP A 275 27.80 -3.56 3.93
C ASP A 275 26.76 -4.63 4.32
N GLU A 276 26.19 -4.54 5.53
CA GLU A 276 25.13 -5.41 6.00
C GLU A 276 23.88 -5.38 5.10
N VAL A 277 23.63 -4.28 4.37
CA VAL A 277 22.47 -4.18 3.47
C VAL A 277 22.45 -5.27 2.41
N HIS A 278 23.61 -5.65 1.88
CA HIS A 278 23.72 -6.68 0.84
C HIS A 278 23.36 -8.08 1.38
N THR A 279 23.77 -8.37 2.62
CA THR A 279 23.39 -9.60 3.33
C THR A 279 21.87 -9.62 3.61
N LEU A 280 21.34 -8.53 4.15
CA LEU A 280 19.90 -8.38 4.41
C LEU A 280 19.09 -8.44 3.10
N ARG A 281 19.55 -7.76 2.06
CA ARG A 281 18.92 -7.78 0.74
C ARG A 281 18.74 -9.19 0.19
N ASN A 282 19.80 -10.02 0.25
CA ASN A 282 19.74 -11.41 -0.17
C ASN A 282 18.82 -12.23 0.74
N LYS A 283 18.94 -12.04 2.07
CA LYS A 283 18.15 -12.79 3.06
C LYS A 283 16.65 -12.55 2.93
N TYR A 284 16.25 -11.30 2.69
CA TYR A 284 14.85 -10.90 2.55
C TYR A 284 14.39 -10.86 1.10
N SER A 285 15.25 -11.30 0.18
CA SER A 285 14.97 -11.31 -1.26
C SER A 285 14.49 -9.95 -1.78
N ALA A 286 15.08 -8.86 -1.28
CA ALA A 286 14.66 -7.53 -1.64
C ALA A 286 15.19 -7.14 -3.03
N ASP A 287 14.29 -6.73 -3.91
CA ASP A 287 14.63 -6.28 -5.26
C ASP A 287 15.27 -4.90 -5.23
N VAL A 288 14.75 -4.01 -4.39
CA VAL A 288 15.14 -2.61 -4.27
C VAL A 288 15.51 -2.28 -2.83
N CYS A 289 16.55 -1.47 -2.65
CA CYS A 289 16.99 -0.97 -1.35
C CYS A 289 16.86 0.55 -1.27
N VAL A 290 16.24 1.04 -0.19
CA VAL A 290 16.05 2.46 0.11
C VAL A 290 16.76 2.80 1.42
N LEU A 291 17.58 3.85 1.43
CA LEU A 291 18.15 4.43 2.64
C LEU A 291 17.38 5.71 2.99
N LEU A 292 16.85 5.79 4.21
CA LEU A 292 16.29 7.03 4.73
C LEU A 292 17.35 7.79 5.52
N ILE A 293 17.55 9.06 5.16
CA ILE A 293 18.44 10.02 5.82
C ILE A 293 17.67 11.29 6.22
N ASN A 294 18.28 12.18 6.95
CA ASN A 294 17.72 13.50 7.27
C ASN A 294 18.53 14.62 6.64
N ASP A 295 18.41 14.80 5.35
CA ASP A 295 19.06 15.88 4.61
C ASP A 295 18.04 16.97 4.23
N SER A 296 18.47 18.22 4.34
CA SER A 296 17.61 19.37 4.06
C SER A 296 17.81 19.99 2.68
N LEU A 297 18.75 19.50 1.88
CA LEU A 297 19.08 20.08 0.58
C LEU A 297 18.28 19.47 -0.56
N SER A 298 18.02 18.16 -0.49
CA SER A 298 17.26 17.42 -1.51
C SER A 298 16.28 16.43 -0.87
N CYS A 299 15.32 15.92 -1.63
CA CYS A 299 14.37 14.92 -1.16
C CYS A 299 14.75 13.48 -1.49
N GLY A 300 15.57 13.25 -2.52
CA GLY A 300 15.99 11.91 -2.89
C GLY A 300 17.05 11.86 -3.99
N MET A 301 17.61 10.68 -4.20
CA MET A 301 18.56 10.38 -5.27
C MET A 301 18.57 8.86 -5.53
N ALA A 302 18.41 8.47 -6.78
CA ALA A 302 18.56 7.10 -7.25
C ALA A 302 19.96 6.89 -7.89
N THR A 303 20.44 5.64 -7.89
CA THR A 303 21.73 5.29 -8.54
C THR A 303 21.71 5.48 -10.04
N GLY A 304 20.51 5.49 -10.65
CA GLY A 304 20.36 5.69 -12.09
C GLY A 304 18.93 5.43 -12.55
N ILE A 305 18.73 5.49 -13.86
CA ILE A 305 17.43 5.32 -14.50
C ILE A 305 17.40 4.01 -15.29
N GLY A 306 16.50 3.08 -14.89
CA GLY A 306 16.37 1.77 -15.53
C GLY A 306 17.55 0.84 -15.20
N VAL A 307 17.88 0.71 -13.93
CA VAL A 307 19.09 0.03 -13.43
C VAL A 307 19.01 -1.51 -13.49
N THR A 308 20.17 -2.14 -13.30
CA THR A 308 20.30 -3.57 -13.04
C THR A 308 20.13 -3.88 -11.55
N GLY A 309 20.00 -5.18 -11.20
CA GLY A 309 19.85 -5.61 -9.82
C GLY A 309 20.95 -5.11 -8.88
N ASP A 310 22.19 -5.03 -9.33
CA ASP A 310 23.32 -4.60 -8.48
C ASP A 310 23.33 -3.08 -8.22
N ASN A 311 22.57 -2.33 -8.99
CA ASN A 311 22.39 -0.89 -8.85
C ASN A 311 21.01 -0.47 -8.35
N ALA A 312 20.18 -1.37 -7.83
CA ALA A 312 18.82 -1.06 -7.40
C ALA A 312 18.79 -0.45 -5.98
N PHE A 313 19.42 0.72 -5.83
CA PHE A 313 19.57 1.46 -4.57
C PHE A 313 19.17 2.93 -4.75
N CYS A 314 18.52 3.49 -3.75
CA CYS A 314 18.23 4.92 -3.69
C CYS A 314 18.27 5.44 -2.24
N VAL A 315 18.40 6.75 -2.11
CA VAL A 315 18.39 7.47 -0.83
C VAL A 315 17.22 8.45 -0.85
N VAL A 316 16.49 8.55 0.26
CA VAL A 316 15.34 9.46 0.40
C VAL A 316 15.46 10.21 1.74
N SER A 317 15.17 11.51 1.74
CA SER A 317 15.17 12.30 2.96
C SER A 317 13.87 12.15 3.75
N THR A 318 14.00 12.13 5.08
CA THR A 318 12.88 12.29 6.02
C THR A 318 12.65 13.76 6.42
N CYS A 319 13.47 14.69 5.91
CA CYS A 319 13.30 16.11 6.21
C CYS A 319 12.00 16.63 5.60
N GLY A 320 11.17 17.24 6.42
CA GLY A 320 9.88 17.73 5.97
C GLY A 320 8.95 16.58 5.55
N THR A 321 8.33 16.74 4.39
CA THR A 321 7.39 15.77 3.82
C THR A 321 7.97 14.95 2.67
N CYS A 322 9.30 14.97 2.48
CA CYS A 322 9.97 14.36 1.33
C CYS A 322 9.54 12.91 1.10
N ALA A 323 9.72 12.05 2.10
CA ALA A 323 9.41 10.62 1.96
C ALA A 323 7.91 10.31 1.76
N THR A 324 7.01 11.19 2.25
CA THR A 324 5.57 10.98 2.27
C THR A 324 4.83 11.90 1.29
N THR A 325 4.38 13.08 1.72
CA THR A 325 3.51 13.98 0.94
C THR A 325 4.16 14.54 -0.33
N ASN A 326 5.51 14.61 -0.40
CA ASN A 326 6.22 14.91 -1.64
C ASN A 326 6.43 13.68 -2.54
N TYR A 327 6.05 12.48 -2.08
CA TYR A 327 6.10 11.21 -2.83
C TYR A 327 7.49 10.78 -3.31
N SER A 328 8.57 11.30 -2.70
CA SER A 328 9.92 11.02 -3.16
C SER A 328 10.31 9.56 -2.98
N PHE A 329 9.73 8.84 -2.01
CA PHE A 329 9.96 7.41 -1.85
C PHE A 329 9.61 6.61 -3.12
N GLY A 330 8.41 6.81 -3.65
CA GLY A 330 7.99 6.18 -4.91
C GLY A 330 8.74 6.74 -6.12
N HIS A 331 9.03 8.04 -6.13
CA HIS A 331 9.75 8.74 -7.19
C HIS A 331 11.14 8.12 -7.45
N GLU A 332 11.95 7.94 -6.39
CA GLU A 332 13.28 7.35 -6.53
C GLU A 332 13.23 5.88 -6.99
N ILE A 333 12.28 5.10 -6.48
CA ILE A 333 12.04 3.74 -6.99
C ILE A 333 11.64 3.78 -8.47
N GLY A 334 10.85 4.78 -8.88
CA GLY A 334 10.48 4.99 -10.29
C GLY A 334 11.69 5.18 -11.21
N HIS A 335 12.70 5.92 -10.77
CA HIS A 335 13.95 6.05 -11.51
C HIS A 335 14.65 4.68 -11.68
N LEU A 336 14.73 3.89 -10.63
CA LEU A 336 15.36 2.57 -10.70
C LEU A 336 14.67 1.67 -11.75
N LEU A 337 13.36 1.84 -11.97
CA LEU A 337 12.64 1.12 -13.01
C LEU A 337 12.81 1.73 -14.41
N GLY A 338 13.13 3.02 -14.52
CA GLY A 338 13.33 3.68 -15.81
C GLY A 338 12.48 4.91 -16.06
N CYS A 339 11.70 5.36 -15.08
CA CYS A 339 10.93 6.60 -15.16
C CYS A 339 11.87 7.82 -15.14
N ARG A 340 11.54 8.83 -15.95
CA ARG A 340 12.27 10.10 -16.07
C ARG A 340 11.43 11.28 -15.62
N HIS A 341 12.11 12.37 -15.28
CA HIS A 341 11.44 13.66 -15.07
C HIS A 341 10.72 14.11 -16.33
N ASP A 342 9.96 15.18 -16.25
CA ASP A 342 9.33 15.77 -17.42
C ASP A 342 10.38 16.32 -18.40
N PRO A 343 10.06 16.42 -19.71
CA PRO A 343 11.02 16.82 -20.73
C PRO A 343 11.56 18.26 -20.62
N PHE A 344 10.99 19.08 -19.74
CA PHE A 344 11.51 20.44 -19.50
C PHE A 344 12.82 20.39 -18.72
N VAL A 345 12.97 19.43 -17.78
CA VAL A 345 14.20 19.25 -16.98
C VAL A 345 15.05 18.09 -17.50
N ASP A 346 14.46 17.06 -18.10
CA ASP A 346 15.20 15.90 -18.63
C ASP A 346 14.67 15.53 -20.04
N SER A 347 15.38 15.96 -21.07
CA SER A 347 15.04 15.69 -22.47
C SER A 347 15.57 14.35 -23.00
N THR A 348 16.23 13.54 -22.18
CA THR A 348 16.82 12.25 -22.56
C THR A 348 15.73 11.22 -22.84
N THR A 349 15.88 10.45 -23.92
CA THR A 349 14.83 9.50 -24.37
C THR A 349 15.15 8.03 -24.07
N THR A 350 16.25 7.73 -23.36
CA THR A 350 16.65 6.38 -22.96
C THR A 350 16.42 6.18 -21.47
N PRO A 351 16.09 4.97 -20.96
CA PRO A 351 15.83 3.75 -21.74
C PRO A 351 14.48 3.76 -22.45
N PHE A 352 13.54 4.65 -22.07
CA PHE A 352 12.18 4.70 -22.61
C PHE A 352 11.81 6.12 -23.03
N ALA A 353 11.65 6.36 -24.34
CA ALA A 353 11.27 7.67 -24.87
C ALA A 353 9.91 8.18 -24.33
N TYR A 354 9.05 7.28 -23.92
CA TYR A 354 7.74 7.56 -23.32
C TYR A 354 7.76 7.67 -21.80
N GLY A 355 8.91 7.44 -21.14
CA GLY A 355 9.01 7.26 -19.70
C GLY A 355 9.07 8.56 -18.89
N HIS A 356 8.52 9.68 -19.36
CA HIS A 356 8.61 10.96 -18.67
C HIS A 356 7.40 11.25 -17.77
N GLY A 357 7.65 12.02 -16.72
CA GLY A 357 6.61 12.69 -15.94
C GLY A 357 5.83 13.69 -16.79
N TYR A 358 4.61 14.00 -16.38
CA TYR A 358 3.69 14.87 -17.12
C TYR A 358 3.33 16.12 -16.34
N VAL A 359 3.43 17.27 -17.00
CA VAL A 359 2.90 18.56 -16.55
C VAL A 359 1.70 18.91 -17.42
N HIS A 360 0.55 19.19 -16.80
CA HIS A 360 -0.64 19.60 -17.53
C HIS A 360 -0.38 20.86 -18.36
N PRO A 361 -0.83 20.95 -19.62
CA PRO A 361 -0.53 22.09 -20.50
C PRO A 361 -0.95 23.46 -19.95
N SER A 362 -2.02 23.52 -19.14
CA SER A 362 -2.40 24.76 -18.44
C SER A 362 -1.61 25.05 -17.17
N LYS A 363 -0.60 24.21 -16.86
CA LYS A 363 0.28 24.35 -15.68
C LYS A 363 -0.47 24.38 -14.34
N THR A 364 -1.56 23.63 -14.23
CA THR A 364 -2.40 23.57 -13.03
C THR A 364 -2.06 22.40 -12.10
N TRP A 365 -1.40 21.36 -12.61
CA TRP A 365 -0.95 20.19 -11.87
C TRP A 365 0.13 19.40 -12.62
N ARG A 366 0.79 18.52 -11.91
CA ARG A 366 1.85 17.64 -12.41
C ARG A 366 1.77 16.25 -11.78
N THR A 367 2.37 15.25 -12.42
CA THR A 367 2.49 13.88 -11.92
C THR A 367 3.73 13.69 -11.06
N ILE A 368 3.88 12.53 -10.40
CA ILE A 368 4.96 12.23 -9.44
C ILE A 368 6.35 12.54 -10.01
N MET A 369 6.65 12.13 -11.25
CA MET A 369 7.97 12.31 -11.85
C MET A 369 8.23 13.72 -12.43
N ALA A 370 7.23 14.58 -12.49
CA ALA A 370 7.39 15.91 -13.07
C ALA A 370 7.82 16.94 -12.02
N TYR A 371 8.63 17.92 -12.45
CA TYR A 371 9.16 19.00 -11.61
C TYR A 371 8.27 20.23 -11.57
N GLY A 372 8.29 20.94 -10.44
CA GLY A 372 7.51 22.16 -10.25
C GLY A 372 7.98 23.34 -11.08
N ASN A 373 9.27 23.44 -11.38
CA ASN A 373 9.82 24.52 -12.21
C ASN A 373 9.24 24.53 -13.64
N ALA A 374 8.81 23.39 -14.17
CA ALA A 374 8.12 23.31 -15.45
C ALA A 374 6.75 24.03 -15.46
N CYS A 375 6.12 24.21 -14.30
CA CYS A 375 4.77 24.81 -14.18
C CYS A 375 4.67 25.97 -13.16
N GLY A 376 5.79 26.41 -12.55
CA GLY A 376 5.76 27.42 -11.51
C GLY A 376 5.24 26.89 -10.18
N SER A 377 5.71 25.71 -9.78
CA SER A 377 5.37 25.02 -8.52
C SER A 377 3.90 24.61 -8.42
N CYS A 378 3.31 24.14 -9.52
CA CYS A 378 1.97 23.58 -9.48
C CYS A 378 1.90 22.31 -8.62
N PRO A 379 0.71 21.95 -8.09
CA PRO A 379 0.52 20.77 -7.27
C PRO A 379 1.03 19.49 -7.93
N ARG A 380 1.77 18.66 -7.16
CA ARG A 380 2.15 17.30 -7.52
C ARG A 380 1.03 16.37 -7.06
N LEU A 381 0.40 15.68 -8.01
CA LEU A 381 -0.66 14.73 -7.72
C LEU A 381 -0.09 13.34 -7.46
N LEU A 382 -0.79 12.55 -6.67
CA LEU A 382 -0.44 11.15 -6.38
C LEU A 382 -0.76 10.24 -7.58
N TYR A 383 -0.19 10.59 -8.74
CA TYR A 383 -0.38 9.90 -10.02
C TYR A 383 0.93 9.81 -10.79
N TRP A 384 1.15 8.67 -11.45
CA TRP A 384 2.13 8.51 -12.52
C TRP A 384 1.54 9.00 -13.83
N SER A 385 2.37 9.44 -14.76
CA SER A 385 1.86 9.78 -16.10
C SER A 385 1.25 8.55 -16.77
N ASN A 386 0.01 8.73 -17.28
CA ASN A 386 -0.75 7.69 -17.98
C ASN A 386 -1.74 8.34 -18.97
N PRO A 387 -1.58 8.12 -20.29
CA PRO A 387 -2.49 8.69 -21.29
C PRO A 387 -3.93 8.18 -21.19
N ASN A 388 -4.16 7.05 -20.53
CA ASN A 388 -5.47 6.40 -20.40
C ASN A 388 -6.24 6.81 -19.14
N VAL A 389 -5.57 7.47 -18.17
CA VAL A 389 -6.21 7.99 -16.96
C VAL A 389 -6.63 9.43 -17.18
N ILE A 390 -7.89 9.73 -16.88
CA ILE A 390 -8.46 11.07 -17.01
C ILE A 390 -8.57 11.71 -15.62
N TYR A 391 -7.94 12.86 -15.46
CA TYR A 391 -8.08 13.72 -14.29
C TYR A 391 -8.62 15.08 -14.71
N ASN A 392 -9.74 15.52 -14.11
CA ASN A 392 -10.39 16.79 -14.45
C ASN A 392 -10.70 16.98 -15.94
N GLY A 393 -11.12 15.91 -16.63
CA GLY A 393 -11.45 15.94 -18.05
C GLY A 393 -10.22 15.96 -18.97
N SER A 394 -9.00 15.85 -18.44
CA SER A 394 -7.75 15.83 -19.21
C SER A 394 -6.99 14.53 -18.99
N PRO A 395 -6.37 13.94 -20.03
CA PRO A 395 -5.50 12.77 -19.83
C PRO A 395 -4.26 13.16 -19.01
N MET A 396 -3.80 12.23 -18.18
CA MET A 396 -2.63 12.43 -17.31
C MET A 396 -1.31 12.09 -17.99
N GLY A 397 -1.26 12.08 -19.28
CA GLY A 397 -0.04 11.78 -20.05
C GLY A 397 -0.28 11.79 -21.55
N THR A 398 0.73 11.35 -22.29
CA THR A 398 0.70 11.17 -23.74
C THR A 398 1.40 9.87 -24.11
N THR A 399 0.87 9.12 -25.06
CA THR A 399 1.39 7.79 -25.44
C THR A 399 2.85 7.84 -25.93
N ALA A 400 3.26 8.94 -26.55
CA ALA A 400 4.59 9.04 -27.15
C ALA A 400 5.70 9.41 -26.16
N THR A 401 5.38 10.18 -25.11
CA THR A 401 6.41 10.81 -24.28
C THR A 401 6.14 10.81 -22.79
N HIS A 402 4.89 10.63 -22.33
CA HIS A 402 4.54 10.75 -20.92
C HIS A 402 3.66 9.57 -20.49
N ASP A 403 4.27 8.41 -20.28
CA ASP A 403 3.62 7.17 -19.89
C ASP A 403 4.50 6.36 -18.92
N ASN A 404 4.70 6.88 -17.70
CA ASN A 404 5.41 6.17 -16.65
C ASN A 404 4.70 4.86 -16.28
N THR A 405 3.38 4.81 -16.40
CA THR A 405 2.61 3.58 -16.14
C THR A 405 3.08 2.44 -17.04
N ARG A 406 3.34 2.73 -18.29
CA ARG A 406 3.90 1.76 -19.23
C ARG A 406 5.29 1.30 -18.81
N VAL A 407 6.16 2.20 -18.35
CA VAL A 407 7.49 1.83 -17.82
C VAL A 407 7.37 0.86 -16.65
N TRP A 408 6.51 1.15 -15.67
CA TRP A 408 6.23 0.26 -14.55
C TRP A 408 5.77 -1.12 -15.04
N ASN A 409 4.77 -1.17 -15.92
CA ASN A 409 4.20 -2.42 -16.41
C ASN A 409 5.23 -3.28 -17.20
N GLU A 410 6.10 -2.67 -17.99
CA GLU A 410 7.11 -3.37 -18.77
C GLU A 410 8.33 -3.82 -17.94
N ARG A 411 8.71 -3.05 -16.90
CA ARG A 411 9.93 -3.28 -16.12
C ARG A 411 9.72 -4.10 -14.86
N THR A 412 8.52 -4.17 -14.32
CA THR A 412 8.27 -4.81 -13.03
C THR A 412 8.74 -6.26 -13.00
N ASN A 413 8.46 -7.06 -14.04
CA ASN A 413 8.91 -8.45 -14.10
C ASN A 413 10.44 -8.57 -14.04
N THR A 414 11.17 -7.66 -14.69
CA THR A 414 12.63 -7.63 -14.62
C THR A 414 13.12 -7.31 -13.22
N VAL A 415 12.47 -6.32 -12.56
CA VAL A 415 12.88 -5.89 -11.23
C VAL A 415 12.55 -6.93 -10.17
N MET A 416 11.38 -7.56 -10.22
CA MET A 416 10.99 -8.67 -9.33
C MET A 416 11.92 -9.88 -9.43
N ALA A 417 12.68 -10.00 -10.52
CA ALA A 417 13.68 -11.05 -10.71
C ALA A 417 15.07 -10.68 -10.15
N PHE A 418 15.29 -9.48 -9.61
CA PHE A 418 16.59 -9.06 -9.08
C PHE A 418 17.04 -9.91 -7.90
N ARG A 419 16.11 -10.31 -7.04
CA ARG A 419 16.37 -11.24 -5.92
C ARG A 419 15.19 -12.20 -5.75
N GLN A 420 15.45 -13.49 -5.91
CA GLN A 420 14.43 -14.52 -5.72
C GLN A 420 14.49 -15.11 -4.31
N PRO A 421 13.36 -15.45 -3.69
CA PRO A 421 13.36 -16.18 -2.42
C PRO A 421 14.09 -17.52 -2.52
N ASP A 422 14.84 -17.86 -1.49
CA ASP A 422 15.46 -19.17 -1.36
C ASP A 422 14.40 -20.27 -1.16
N ASN A 423 14.74 -21.51 -1.56
CA ASN A 423 13.86 -22.65 -1.31
C ASN A 423 13.66 -22.85 0.20
N ASP A 424 14.76 -22.92 0.95
CA ASP A 424 14.77 -23.15 2.38
C ASP A 424 15.52 -22.02 3.08
N VAL A 425 14.87 -21.36 4.02
CA VAL A 425 15.46 -20.28 4.81
C VAL A 425 15.69 -20.76 6.24
N MET A 426 16.96 -20.73 6.68
CA MET A 426 17.30 -20.81 8.10
C MET A 426 17.32 -19.41 8.69
N PHE A 427 16.45 -19.14 9.67
CA PHE A 427 16.28 -17.83 10.29
C PHE A 427 16.84 -17.81 11.70
N THR A 428 17.71 -16.86 12.01
CA THR A 428 18.47 -16.74 13.25
C THR A 428 18.36 -15.32 13.82
N SER A 429 18.86 -15.10 15.02
CA SER A 429 18.91 -13.75 15.62
C SER A 429 19.76 -12.76 14.82
N SER A 430 20.77 -13.22 14.09
CA SER A 430 21.61 -12.36 13.25
C SER A 430 20.87 -11.82 12.02
N ASP A 431 19.75 -12.42 11.65
CA ASP A 431 18.92 -11.96 10.55
C ASP A 431 18.02 -10.76 10.93
N MET A 432 17.97 -10.40 12.22
CA MET A 432 17.19 -9.28 12.76
C MET A 432 18.06 -8.23 13.47
N PRO A 433 19.13 -7.72 12.88
CA PRO A 433 19.91 -6.66 13.53
C PRO A 433 19.10 -5.35 13.51
N ASN A 434 18.87 -4.76 14.70
CA ASN A 434 18.18 -3.47 14.83
C ASN A 434 16.85 -3.36 14.04
N THR A 435 16.16 -4.48 13.88
CA THR A 435 14.96 -4.61 13.03
C THR A 435 13.75 -3.97 13.69
N GLN A 436 12.93 -3.27 12.91
CA GLN A 436 11.57 -2.89 13.31
C GLN A 436 10.48 -3.67 12.55
N TYR A 437 10.79 -4.09 11.32
CA TYR A 437 9.89 -4.85 10.47
C TYR A 437 10.68 -5.87 9.67
N ALA A 438 10.23 -7.10 9.65
CA ALA A 438 10.80 -8.18 8.85
C ALA A 438 9.70 -9.07 8.29
N ASP A 439 9.75 -9.36 7.00
CA ASP A 439 8.88 -10.31 6.31
C ASP A 439 9.74 -11.31 5.54
N VAL A 440 9.86 -12.51 6.08
CA VAL A 440 10.71 -13.58 5.58
C VAL A 440 9.92 -14.49 4.67
N ILE A 441 10.40 -14.68 3.45
CA ILE A 441 9.73 -15.49 2.44
C ILE A 441 10.63 -16.64 2.03
N ALA A 442 10.09 -17.86 1.95
CA ALA A 442 10.79 -19.03 1.42
C ALA A 442 9.90 -19.80 0.45
N LYS A 443 10.47 -20.25 -0.68
CA LYS A 443 9.72 -21.04 -1.68
C LYS A 443 9.23 -22.37 -1.13
N GLN A 444 9.91 -22.95 -0.12
CA GLN A 444 9.53 -24.22 0.46
C GLN A 444 9.38 -24.15 1.98
N LYS A 445 10.44 -23.77 2.70
CA LYS A 445 10.49 -23.93 4.16
C LYS A 445 11.24 -22.81 4.85
N ILE A 446 10.72 -22.38 6.02
CA ILE A 446 11.46 -21.57 6.98
C ILE A 446 11.72 -22.40 8.26
N THR A 447 12.94 -22.34 8.77
CA THR A 447 13.29 -22.97 10.07
C THR A 447 14.03 -21.96 10.93
N THR A 448 13.56 -21.68 12.15
CA THR A 448 14.33 -20.86 13.09
C THR A 448 15.45 -21.67 13.72
N SER A 449 16.57 -21.04 14.11
CA SER A 449 17.68 -21.69 14.77
C SER A 449 18.30 -20.79 15.83
N GLY A 450 18.68 -21.38 16.96
CA GLY A 450 19.21 -20.64 18.10
C GLY A 450 18.16 -19.79 18.81
N THR A 451 18.60 -18.75 19.51
CA THR A 451 17.70 -17.83 20.22
C THR A 451 17.22 -16.73 19.27
N VAL A 452 15.94 -16.75 18.91
CA VAL A 452 15.29 -15.71 18.09
C VAL A 452 14.25 -15.01 18.95
N ASN A 453 14.47 -13.75 19.29
CA ASN A 453 13.55 -12.94 20.09
C ASN A 453 12.94 -11.84 19.22
N VAL A 454 11.62 -11.84 19.08
CA VAL A 454 10.89 -10.71 18.49
C VAL A 454 10.62 -9.71 19.61
N ASN A 455 11.34 -8.59 19.60
CA ASN A 455 11.29 -7.59 20.65
C ASN A 455 10.02 -6.75 20.57
N SER A 456 9.62 -6.14 21.70
CA SER A 456 8.47 -5.22 21.76
C SER A 456 8.60 -4.10 20.72
N GLY A 457 7.52 -3.79 20.02
CA GLY A 457 7.46 -2.80 18.94
C GLY A 457 7.93 -3.31 17.58
N ASN A 458 8.52 -4.51 17.50
CA ASN A 458 8.95 -5.11 16.23
C ASN A 458 7.85 -5.99 15.64
N THR A 459 7.85 -6.07 14.31
CA THR A 459 7.00 -6.98 13.53
C THR A 459 7.85 -8.01 12.83
N LEU A 460 7.50 -9.30 12.95
CA LEU A 460 8.07 -10.39 12.18
C LEU A 460 6.95 -11.17 11.49
N SER A 461 7.00 -11.25 10.17
CA SER A 461 6.17 -12.13 9.36
C SER A 461 7.03 -13.23 8.75
N MET A 462 6.51 -14.44 8.65
CA MET A 462 7.13 -15.56 7.98
C MET A 462 6.13 -16.20 7.01
N ARG A 463 6.51 -16.36 5.76
CA ARG A 463 5.67 -16.95 4.71
C ARG A 463 6.42 -18.05 3.96
N ALA A 464 5.83 -19.22 3.86
CA ALA A 464 6.45 -20.34 3.15
C ALA A 464 5.39 -21.20 2.48
N ARG A 465 5.76 -21.90 1.38
CA ARG A 465 4.80 -22.77 0.67
C ARG A 465 4.47 -24.04 1.47
N ASN A 466 5.44 -24.67 2.11
CA ASN A 466 5.26 -26.00 2.71
C ASN A 466 5.26 -26.00 4.22
N SER A 467 6.23 -25.36 4.87
CA SER A 467 6.34 -25.42 6.33
C SER A 467 7.13 -24.26 6.95
N ILE A 468 6.74 -23.89 8.16
CA ILE A 468 7.47 -22.97 9.03
C ILE A 468 7.69 -23.70 10.35
N VAL A 469 8.96 -23.89 10.74
CA VAL A 469 9.35 -24.63 11.93
C VAL A 469 10.03 -23.68 12.92
N LEU A 470 9.32 -23.36 14.00
CA LEU A 470 9.87 -22.59 15.10
C LEU A 470 10.58 -23.53 16.08
N GLN A 471 11.91 -23.44 16.15
CA GLN A 471 12.72 -24.28 17.03
C GLN A 471 12.72 -23.74 18.49
N PRO A 472 13.05 -24.57 19.49
CA PRO A 472 13.29 -24.11 20.85
C PRO A 472 14.28 -22.92 20.88
N GLY A 473 13.92 -21.86 21.62
CA GLY A 473 14.67 -20.59 21.62
C GLY A 473 13.97 -19.47 20.86
N PHE A 474 12.90 -19.76 20.10
CA PHE A 474 12.04 -18.72 19.52
C PHE A 474 11.12 -18.14 20.59
N SER A 475 11.05 -16.81 20.68
CA SER A 475 10.19 -16.12 21.63
C SER A 475 9.67 -14.78 21.09
N ILE A 476 8.52 -14.35 21.58
CA ILE A 476 7.85 -13.10 21.21
C ILE A 476 7.59 -12.33 22.50
N GLN A 477 8.10 -11.10 22.57
CA GLN A 477 7.86 -10.21 23.71
C GLN A 477 6.48 -9.57 23.64
N ALA A 478 5.93 -9.19 24.78
CA ALA A 478 4.69 -8.42 24.84
C ALA A 478 4.87 -7.08 24.08
N GLY A 479 3.91 -6.76 23.19
CA GLY A 479 3.99 -5.58 22.31
C GLY A 479 4.76 -5.82 21.01
N ALA A 480 5.23 -7.05 20.74
CA ALA A 480 5.71 -7.44 19.42
C ALA A 480 4.57 -8.03 18.58
N GLU A 481 4.68 -7.90 17.26
CA GLU A 481 3.78 -8.53 16.30
C GLU A 481 4.47 -9.71 15.62
N PHE A 482 3.80 -10.85 15.56
CA PHE A 482 4.30 -12.02 14.85
C PHE A 482 3.18 -12.67 14.05
N SER A 483 3.47 -13.00 12.79
CA SER A 483 2.62 -13.81 11.94
C SER A 483 3.42 -14.89 11.22
N ALA A 484 2.81 -16.04 11.01
CA ALA A 484 3.37 -17.13 10.22
C ALA A 484 2.26 -17.72 9.35
N GLY A 485 2.49 -17.82 8.06
CA GLY A 485 1.51 -18.29 7.08
C GLY A 485 2.11 -19.31 6.12
N ILE A 486 1.35 -20.37 5.84
CA ILE A 486 1.63 -21.27 4.72
C ILE A 486 0.78 -20.79 3.57
N GLU A 487 1.44 -20.32 2.52
CA GLU A 487 0.79 -19.78 1.32
C GLU A 487 1.57 -20.16 0.08
N ASP A 488 0.93 -20.07 -1.06
CA ASP A 488 1.61 -20.30 -2.32
C ASP A 488 2.53 -19.11 -2.62
N ILE A 489 3.82 -19.39 -2.64
CA ILE A 489 4.84 -18.41 -3.00
C ILE A 489 5.06 -18.57 -4.50
N ASP A 490 4.47 -17.66 -5.26
CA ASP A 490 4.58 -17.71 -6.71
C ASP A 490 6.02 -17.46 -7.17
N ASP A 491 6.51 -18.31 -8.03
CA ASP A 491 7.66 -18.03 -8.86
C ASP A 491 7.21 -16.99 -9.90
N CYS A 492 7.74 -15.78 -9.82
CA CYS A 492 7.39 -14.69 -10.74
C CYS A 492 7.66 -15.03 -12.23
N GLU A 493 8.22 -16.19 -12.53
CA GLU A 493 8.36 -16.73 -13.89
C GLU A 493 7.02 -16.96 -14.59
N GLU A 494 5.94 -17.30 -13.85
CA GLU A 494 4.60 -17.47 -14.43
C GLU A 494 3.92 -16.14 -14.75
N CYS A 495 4.24 -15.06 -14.05
CA CYS A 495 3.72 -13.73 -14.35
C CYS A 495 4.23 -13.20 -15.71
N ALA A 496 5.43 -13.59 -16.12
CA ALA A 496 6.00 -13.27 -17.43
C ALA A 496 5.39 -14.10 -18.58
N ALA A 497 4.95 -15.31 -18.28
CA ALA A 497 4.43 -16.25 -19.29
C ALA A 497 2.99 -15.92 -19.75
N ASN A 498 2.22 -15.13 -18.98
CA ASN A 498 0.84 -14.79 -19.30
C ASN A 498 0.67 -13.51 -20.14
N VAL A 499 1.76 -12.92 -20.61
CA VAL A 499 1.75 -11.84 -21.62
C VAL A 499 2.26 -12.40 -22.96
N SER A 500 1.76 -13.56 -23.38
CA SER A 500 1.84 -13.96 -24.78
C SER A 500 0.75 -13.20 -25.55
N ILE A 501 1.18 -12.28 -26.39
CA ILE A 501 0.34 -11.67 -27.42
C ILE A 501 -0.07 -12.79 -28.39
N GLU A 502 -1.23 -13.37 -28.19
CA GLU A 502 -1.86 -14.13 -29.27
C GLU A 502 -2.31 -13.12 -30.33
N THR A 503 -1.61 -13.10 -31.44
CA THR A 503 -2.08 -12.47 -32.69
C THR A 503 -3.34 -13.22 -33.11
N VAL A 504 -4.49 -12.58 -32.91
CA VAL A 504 -5.75 -13.07 -33.46
C VAL A 504 -5.70 -12.85 -34.95
N GLN A 505 -5.48 -13.92 -35.72
CA GLN A 505 -5.81 -13.95 -37.12
C GLN A 505 -7.33 -13.96 -37.29
N ASP A 506 -7.80 -13.27 -38.29
CA ASP A 506 -9.22 -13.13 -38.68
C ASP A 506 -10.03 -14.42 -38.46
N VAL A 507 -11.07 -14.33 -37.62
CA VAL A 507 -12.04 -15.40 -37.43
C VAL A 507 -13.30 -15.02 -38.21
N PRO A 508 -13.80 -15.87 -39.14
CA PRO A 508 -15.11 -15.71 -39.74
C PRO A 508 -16.21 -15.99 -38.69
N GLU A 509 -17.29 -15.23 -38.79
CA GLU A 509 -18.50 -15.42 -38.00
C GLU A 509 -19.10 -16.82 -38.22
N GLU A 510 -18.97 -17.70 -37.22
CA GLU A 510 -19.89 -18.81 -37.01
C GLU A 510 -19.84 -19.22 -35.52
N TYR A 511 -20.96 -19.02 -34.83
CA TYR A 511 -21.12 -19.36 -33.41
C TYR A 511 -21.32 -20.86 -33.28
N ASP A 512 -20.36 -21.57 -32.71
CA ASP A 512 -20.56 -22.86 -32.04
C ASP A 512 -19.88 -22.83 -30.67
N GLU A 513 -20.60 -23.35 -29.66
CA GLU A 513 -20.18 -23.39 -28.26
C GLU A 513 -18.83 -24.13 -28.10
N ILE A 514 -17.76 -23.37 -27.82
CA ILE A 514 -16.49 -23.95 -27.38
C ILE A 514 -16.43 -23.82 -25.85
N ALA A 515 -16.54 -24.98 -25.20
CA ALA A 515 -16.25 -25.11 -23.77
C ALA A 515 -14.78 -24.79 -23.51
N VAL A 516 -14.51 -23.62 -22.97
CA VAL A 516 -13.19 -23.23 -22.48
C VAL A 516 -12.95 -23.95 -21.16
N GLN A 517 -12.03 -24.89 -21.10
CA GLN A 517 -11.51 -25.44 -19.85
C GLN A 517 -10.66 -24.34 -19.18
N ILE A 518 -11.19 -23.77 -18.09
CA ILE A 518 -10.47 -22.85 -17.22
C ILE A 518 -9.83 -23.67 -16.12
N GLU A 519 -8.53 -23.84 -16.18
CA GLU A 519 -7.76 -24.43 -15.07
C GLU A 519 -7.49 -23.36 -14.00
N ASN A 520 -7.77 -23.77 -12.73
CA ASN A 520 -7.42 -23.15 -11.45
C ASN A 520 -8.03 -21.79 -11.08
N LYS A 521 -9.36 -21.73 -10.95
CA LYS A 521 -10.01 -20.80 -10.01
C LYS A 521 -10.09 -21.43 -8.62
N SER A 522 -9.83 -20.63 -7.58
CA SER A 522 -10.17 -21.00 -6.19
C SER A 522 -11.62 -21.49 -6.15
N ASP A 523 -11.82 -22.73 -5.76
CA ASP A 523 -13.14 -23.38 -5.77
C ASP A 523 -14.15 -22.70 -4.85
N PHE A 524 -13.66 -21.88 -3.89
CA PHE A 524 -14.48 -21.13 -2.96
C PHE A 524 -13.80 -19.83 -2.47
N SER A 525 -14.61 -18.85 -2.11
CA SER A 525 -14.20 -17.66 -1.36
C SER A 525 -14.88 -17.64 0.01
N TYR A 526 -14.23 -17.03 1.02
CA TYR A 526 -14.82 -16.94 2.36
C TYR A 526 -14.41 -15.65 3.08
N ARG A 527 -15.18 -15.31 4.11
CA ARG A 527 -14.84 -14.27 5.09
C ARG A 527 -15.25 -14.74 6.48
N VAL A 528 -14.44 -14.42 7.48
CA VAL A 528 -14.70 -14.70 8.89
C VAL A 528 -14.55 -13.40 9.66
N PHE A 529 -15.57 -13.04 10.43
CA PHE A 529 -15.52 -11.84 11.27
C PHE A 529 -16.26 -12.06 12.59
N PRO A 530 -15.62 -11.77 13.72
CA PRO A 530 -16.26 -11.77 15.01
C PRO A 530 -17.23 -10.58 15.11
N ASP A 531 -18.44 -10.83 15.58
CA ASP A 531 -19.44 -9.83 15.93
C ASP A 531 -19.54 -9.77 17.45
N SER A 532 -18.82 -8.84 18.05
CA SER A 532 -18.78 -8.69 19.51
C SER A 532 -20.11 -8.22 20.09
N SER A 533 -20.93 -7.48 19.33
CA SER A 533 -22.22 -6.97 19.76
C SER A 533 -23.26 -8.07 19.92
N ASN A 534 -23.26 -9.05 19.02
CA ASN A 534 -24.17 -10.21 19.03
C ASN A 534 -23.52 -11.46 19.64
N LYS A 535 -22.26 -11.37 20.06
CA LYS A 535 -21.48 -12.49 20.62
C LYS A 535 -21.42 -13.70 19.69
N LEU A 536 -21.20 -13.43 18.40
CA LEU A 536 -21.15 -14.43 17.34
C LEU A 536 -19.84 -14.32 16.54
N ILE A 537 -19.40 -15.42 15.96
CA ILE A 537 -18.44 -15.45 14.86
C ILE A 537 -19.26 -15.71 13.60
N ASN A 538 -19.22 -14.79 12.65
CA ASN A 538 -19.86 -14.93 11.36
C ASN A 538 -18.86 -15.49 10.35
N ILE A 539 -19.28 -16.54 9.63
CA ILE A 539 -18.52 -17.14 8.53
C ILE A 539 -19.39 -17.03 7.29
N THR A 540 -18.98 -16.25 6.32
CA THR A 540 -19.62 -16.21 5.01
C THR A 540 -18.70 -16.89 4.00
N TYR A 541 -19.27 -17.73 3.12
CA TYR A 541 -18.51 -18.34 2.03
C TYR A 541 -19.37 -18.49 0.78
N SER A 542 -18.72 -18.48 -0.37
CA SER A 542 -19.33 -18.65 -1.69
C SER A 542 -18.66 -19.80 -2.41
N LEU A 543 -19.46 -20.69 -2.96
CA LEU A 543 -19.00 -21.82 -3.78
C LEU A 543 -19.37 -21.58 -5.23
N ILE A 544 -18.41 -21.79 -6.13
CA ILE A 544 -18.63 -21.66 -7.58
C ILE A 544 -19.28 -22.92 -8.14
N THR A 545 -18.92 -24.08 -7.59
CA THR A 545 -19.46 -25.39 -7.99
C THR A 545 -19.85 -26.17 -6.75
N GLU A 546 -20.63 -27.25 -6.93
CA GLU A 546 -20.91 -28.20 -5.85
C GLU A 546 -19.61 -28.89 -5.42
N MET A 547 -19.32 -28.87 -4.10
CA MET A 547 -18.12 -29.51 -3.56
C MET A 547 -18.30 -29.96 -2.10
N PRO A 548 -17.52 -30.97 -1.65
CA PRO A 548 -17.43 -31.31 -0.24
C PRO A 548 -16.62 -30.24 0.50
N LEU A 549 -17.20 -29.68 1.57
CA LEU A 549 -16.57 -28.66 2.40
C LEU A 549 -16.48 -29.14 3.86
N SER A 550 -15.35 -28.87 4.49
CA SER A 550 -15.15 -29.02 5.93
C SER A 550 -14.80 -27.66 6.54
N ILE A 551 -15.42 -27.34 7.67
CA ILE A 551 -15.12 -26.14 8.45
C ILE A 551 -14.91 -26.56 9.90
N GLU A 552 -13.72 -26.29 10.42
CA GLU A 552 -13.31 -26.71 11.76
C GLU A 552 -12.69 -25.55 12.53
N LEU A 553 -12.92 -25.48 13.83
CA LEU A 553 -12.28 -24.53 14.72
C LEU A 553 -11.30 -25.28 15.60
N VAL A 554 -10.06 -24.79 15.64
CA VAL A 554 -8.98 -25.34 16.46
C VAL A 554 -8.43 -24.28 17.42
N ASP A 555 -7.84 -24.70 18.54
CA ASP A 555 -7.13 -23.81 19.45
C ASP A 555 -5.72 -23.47 18.93
N PHE A 556 -5.01 -22.67 19.72
CA PHE A 556 -3.63 -22.26 19.41
C PHE A 556 -2.65 -23.45 19.29
N PHE A 557 -2.95 -24.57 19.93
CA PHE A 557 -2.12 -25.79 19.89
C PHE A 557 -2.51 -26.74 18.74
N GLY A 558 -3.50 -26.35 17.91
CA GLY A 558 -4.03 -27.19 16.82
C GLY A 558 -5.02 -28.27 17.30
N GLN A 559 -5.45 -28.23 18.58
CA GLN A 559 -6.47 -29.13 19.06
C GLN A 559 -7.83 -28.73 18.50
N LYS A 560 -8.51 -29.67 17.85
CA LYS A 560 -9.85 -29.46 17.32
C LYS A 560 -10.85 -29.24 18.46
N LEU A 561 -11.49 -28.09 18.43
CA LEU A 561 -12.50 -27.67 19.41
C LEU A 561 -13.92 -27.90 18.91
N LYS A 562 -14.18 -27.59 17.64
CA LYS A 562 -15.50 -27.71 17.05
C LYS A 562 -15.42 -28.02 15.56
N THR A 563 -16.18 -28.99 15.10
CA THR A 563 -16.44 -29.22 13.69
C THR A 563 -17.78 -28.57 13.34
N ILE A 564 -17.77 -27.63 12.39
CA ILE A 564 -18.93 -26.87 11.97
C ILE A 564 -19.57 -27.55 10.75
N LEU A 565 -18.72 -27.92 9.78
CA LEU A 565 -19.08 -28.78 8.65
C LEU A 565 -18.03 -29.89 8.53
N HIS A 566 -18.45 -31.10 8.17
CA HIS A 566 -17.53 -32.22 7.96
C HIS A 566 -17.82 -32.90 6.62
N LYS A 567 -16.96 -32.64 5.63
CA LYS A 567 -17.04 -33.20 4.27
C LYS A 567 -18.47 -33.21 3.70
N GLN A 568 -19.22 -32.15 3.98
CA GLN A 568 -20.59 -32.01 3.52
C GLN A 568 -20.61 -31.44 2.11
N ASN A 569 -21.21 -32.13 1.17
CA ASN A 569 -21.47 -31.59 -0.17
C ASN A 569 -22.39 -30.39 -0.07
N GLN A 570 -21.89 -29.26 -0.55
CA GLN A 570 -22.59 -27.99 -0.63
C GLN A 570 -22.79 -27.63 -2.10
N GLN A 571 -23.98 -27.22 -2.48
CA GLN A 571 -24.31 -26.74 -3.83
C GLN A 571 -23.56 -25.41 -4.10
N ALA A 572 -23.39 -25.03 -5.37
CA ALA A 572 -22.95 -23.68 -5.71
C ALA A 572 -23.88 -22.63 -5.10
N GLY A 573 -23.32 -21.59 -4.49
CA GLY A 573 -24.10 -20.54 -3.83
C GLY A 573 -23.37 -19.83 -2.69
N ASN A 574 -24.08 -18.89 -2.07
CA ASN A 574 -23.57 -18.10 -0.94
C ASN A 574 -24.17 -18.62 0.36
N TYR A 575 -23.33 -18.78 1.36
CA TYR A 575 -23.68 -19.34 2.66
C TYR A 575 -23.22 -18.42 3.79
N THR A 576 -23.99 -18.43 4.87
CA THR A 576 -23.63 -17.75 6.13
C THR A 576 -23.81 -18.71 7.29
N LEU A 577 -22.78 -18.87 8.10
CA LEU A 577 -22.81 -19.64 9.34
C LEU A 577 -22.50 -18.73 10.52
N GLN A 578 -23.11 -19.01 11.67
CA GLN A 578 -22.91 -18.25 12.89
C GLN A 578 -22.53 -19.18 14.04
N ILE A 579 -21.47 -18.83 14.76
CA ILE A 579 -20.98 -19.60 15.91
C ILE A 579 -21.04 -18.72 17.15
N PRO A 580 -21.73 -19.13 18.22
CA PRO A 580 -21.76 -18.36 19.47
C PRO A 580 -20.36 -18.27 20.12
N ILE A 581 -19.93 -17.07 20.45
CA ILE A 581 -18.67 -16.82 21.19
C ILE A 581 -18.75 -17.38 22.62
N SER A 582 -19.97 -17.53 23.17
CA SER A 582 -20.20 -18.09 24.50
C SER A 582 -19.54 -19.44 24.74
N ASP A 583 -19.38 -20.22 23.69
CA ASP A 583 -18.85 -21.60 23.72
C ASP A 583 -17.34 -21.64 23.95
N PHE A 584 -16.63 -20.50 23.84
CA PHE A 584 -15.17 -20.43 23.86
C PHE A 584 -14.69 -19.47 24.96
N SER A 585 -13.48 -19.67 25.50
CA SER A 585 -12.82 -18.74 26.40
C SER A 585 -12.19 -17.58 25.61
N THR A 586 -11.81 -16.50 26.30
CA THR A 586 -10.96 -15.47 25.73
C THR A 586 -9.66 -16.09 25.25
N GLY A 587 -9.26 -15.87 23.99
CA GLY A 587 -8.07 -16.48 23.42
C GLY A 587 -8.02 -16.40 21.89
N THR A 588 -6.92 -16.95 21.36
CA THR A 588 -6.71 -17.07 19.90
C THR A 588 -7.13 -18.45 19.43
N TYR A 589 -7.88 -18.47 18.34
CA TYR A 589 -8.41 -19.65 17.68
C TYR A 589 -8.11 -19.60 16.19
N PHE A 590 -8.17 -20.73 15.51
CA PHE A 590 -8.01 -20.82 14.06
C PHE A 590 -9.21 -21.54 13.46
N LEU A 591 -9.81 -20.91 12.46
CA LEU A 591 -10.86 -21.53 11.64
C LEU A 591 -10.22 -22.08 10.38
N THR A 592 -10.36 -23.37 10.16
CA THR A 592 -9.87 -24.04 8.96
C THR A 592 -11.03 -24.40 8.07
N ILE A 593 -10.99 -23.97 6.80
CA ILE A 593 -11.96 -24.30 5.77
C ILE A 593 -11.25 -25.14 4.72
N SER A 594 -11.71 -26.35 4.47
CA SER A 594 -11.08 -27.31 3.56
C SER A 594 -12.07 -27.83 2.53
N SER A 595 -11.69 -27.81 1.26
CA SER A 595 -12.31 -28.54 0.16
C SER A 595 -11.51 -29.78 -0.22
N SER A 596 -11.84 -30.45 -1.32
CA SER A 596 -11.05 -31.59 -1.85
C SER A 596 -9.63 -31.16 -2.23
N ASN A 597 -9.44 -29.93 -2.70
CA ASN A 597 -8.23 -29.46 -3.37
C ASN A 597 -7.54 -28.30 -2.64
N GLN A 598 -8.22 -27.68 -1.66
CA GLN A 598 -7.76 -26.47 -1.00
C GLN A 598 -8.07 -26.48 0.49
N THR A 599 -7.14 -25.97 1.29
CA THR A 599 -7.36 -25.68 2.72
C THR A 599 -6.94 -24.26 3.01
N ARG A 600 -7.79 -23.51 3.73
CA ARG A 600 -7.55 -22.14 4.18
C ARG A 600 -7.74 -22.08 5.69
N THR A 601 -6.89 -21.31 6.36
CA THR A 601 -6.96 -21.13 7.81
C THR A 601 -7.01 -19.65 8.15
N GLU A 602 -7.97 -19.27 8.98
CA GLU A 602 -8.20 -17.90 9.43
C GLU A 602 -8.03 -17.79 10.95
N LYS A 603 -7.29 -16.79 11.41
CA LYS A 603 -7.09 -16.52 12.84
C LYS A 603 -8.28 -15.76 13.41
N ILE A 604 -8.84 -16.22 14.52
CA ILE A 604 -9.93 -15.56 15.25
C ILE A 604 -9.46 -15.23 16.66
N ILE A 605 -9.66 -13.99 17.08
CA ILE A 605 -9.42 -13.56 18.46
C ILE A 605 -10.77 -13.40 19.13
N ILE A 606 -11.00 -14.11 20.23
CA ILE A 606 -12.22 -13.99 21.04
C ILE A 606 -11.86 -13.22 22.31
N ASN A 607 -12.48 -12.05 22.47
CA ASN A 607 -12.44 -11.24 23.68
C ASN A 607 -13.84 -11.25 24.32
N LYS A 608 -13.94 -11.67 25.59
CA LYS A 608 -15.21 -11.67 26.34
C LYS A 608 -15.28 -10.47 27.27
#